data_9641fc187c1e1306b18274fbd0f2452e
#
_entry.id   9641fc187c1e1306b18274fbd0f2452e
#
_cell.length_a   1.000
_cell.length_b   1.000
_cell.length_c   1.000
_cell.angle_alpha   90.00
_cell.angle_beta   90.00
_cell.angle_gamma   90.00
#
_symmetry.space_group_name_H-M   'P 1'
#
loop_
_entity.id
_entity.type
_entity.pdbx_description
1 polymer ?
#
loop_
_entity_poly.entity_id
_entity_poly.type
_entity_poly.pdbx_seq_one_letter_code
_entity_poly.pdbx_strand_id
1 'polypeptide(L)'
;MTGLFKNNPRRKLRKLVKEQKYDEALKYGHEIEKSLDHDPDISFIIGTIYFIIGDAQKTISYMDKTLEIGQFDIDALSIKASVFLNQRKKSEVIQCCEKIREVDPKNKALKEIEEELEKI
;
A
#
# COMPACT_ATOMS: atom_id res chain seq x y z
N MET A 1 24.79 7.37 -19.88
CA MET A 1 24.26 6.85 -18.62
C MET A 1 23.15 5.86 -18.77
N THR A 2 23.55 4.71 -19.15
CA THR A 2 22.60 3.64 -19.40
C THR A 2 22.20 2.89 -18.12
N GLY A 3 23.05 2.97 -17.07
CA GLY A 3 22.79 2.26 -15.82
C GLY A 3 21.50 2.64 -15.10
N LEU A 4 21.13 3.92 -15.11
CA LEU A 4 19.91 4.40 -14.47
C LEU A 4 18.65 3.79 -15.11
N PHE A 5 18.66 3.62 -16.43
CA PHE A 5 17.50 3.08 -17.13
C PHE A 5 17.45 1.56 -17.08
N LYS A 6 18.61 0.91 -17.05
CA LYS A 6 18.70 -0.55 -16.91
C LYS A 6 18.28 -1.02 -15.54
N ASN A 7 18.58 -0.21 -14.51
CA ASN A 7 18.36 -0.55 -13.13
C ASN A 7 17.21 0.27 -12.52
N ASN A 8 16.11 0.40 -13.28
CA ASN A 8 14.93 1.09 -12.77
C ASN A 8 14.50 0.42 -11.45
N PRO A 9 14.63 1.12 -10.32
CA PRO A 9 14.38 0.50 -9.02
C PRO A 9 12.92 0.07 -8.82
N ARG A 10 11.97 0.84 -9.32
CA ARG A 10 10.56 0.47 -9.19
C ARG A 10 10.27 -0.81 -9.96
N ARG A 11 10.80 -0.90 -11.16
CA ARG A 11 10.59 -2.07 -12.03
C ARG A 11 11.22 -3.32 -11.41
N LYS A 12 12.45 -3.20 -10.90
CA LYS A 12 13.12 -4.32 -10.25
C LYS A 12 12.37 -4.77 -9.00
N LEU A 13 11.90 -3.82 -8.20
CA LEU A 13 11.14 -4.13 -6.99
C LEU A 13 9.84 -4.86 -7.32
N ARG A 14 9.09 -4.36 -8.32
CA ARG A 14 7.85 -5.00 -8.77
C ARG A 14 8.11 -6.42 -9.29
N LYS A 15 9.22 -6.62 -9.98
CA LYS A 15 9.59 -7.94 -10.50
C LYS A 15 9.82 -8.93 -9.36
N LEU A 16 10.54 -8.50 -8.32
CA LEU A 16 10.80 -9.35 -7.14
C LEU A 16 9.49 -9.73 -6.45
N VAL A 17 8.55 -8.79 -6.33
CA VAL A 17 7.23 -9.06 -5.76
C VAL A 17 6.45 -10.06 -6.63
N LYS A 18 6.45 -9.85 -7.93
CA LYS A 18 5.77 -10.74 -8.88
C LYS A 18 6.31 -12.17 -8.81
N GLU A 19 7.61 -12.30 -8.58
CA GLU A 19 8.28 -13.59 -8.42
C GLU A 19 8.14 -14.16 -7.00
N GLN A 20 7.42 -13.46 -6.14
CA GLN A 20 7.19 -13.85 -4.74
C GLN A 20 8.48 -13.96 -3.91
N LYS A 21 9.49 -13.20 -4.29
CA LYS A 21 10.77 -13.13 -3.56
C LYS A 21 10.71 -12.01 -2.53
N TYR A 22 9.86 -12.19 -1.53
CA TYR A 22 9.52 -11.11 -0.59
C TYR A 22 10.70 -10.67 0.28
N ASP A 23 11.52 -11.59 0.74
CA ASP A 23 12.70 -11.24 1.55
C ASP A 23 13.69 -10.41 0.73
N GLU A 24 13.97 -10.82 -0.50
CA GLU A 24 14.84 -10.07 -1.40
C GLU A 24 14.22 -8.72 -1.75
N ALA A 25 12.91 -8.70 -1.98
CA ALA A 25 12.19 -7.47 -2.31
C ALA A 25 12.27 -6.46 -1.16
N LEU A 26 12.09 -6.90 0.08
CA LEU A 26 12.21 -6.03 1.25
C LEU A 26 13.61 -5.49 1.41
N LYS A 27 14.61 -6.35 1.28
CA LYS A 27 16.02 -5.94 1.38
C LYS A 27 16.34 -4.88 0.33
N TYR A 28 15.96 -5.14 -0.91
CA TYR A 28 16.18 -4.22 -2.01
C TYR A 28 15.39 -2.91 -1.81
N GLY A 29 14.11 -3.03 -1.42
CA GLY A 29 13.24 -1.90 -1.15
C GLY A 29 13.81 -0.98 -0.10
N HIS A 30 14.31 -1.53 1.00
CA HIS A 30 14.90 -0.73 2.08
C HIS A 30 16.21 -0.05 1.65
N GLU A 31 16.95 -0.64 0.72
CA GLU A 31 18.14 0.02 0.17
C GLU A 31 17.76 1.23 -0.70
N ILE A 32 16.79 1.05 -1.60
CA ILE A 32 16.43 2.12 -2.54
C ILE A 32 15.63 3.23 -1.88
N GLU A 33 14.88 2.95 -0.81
CA GLU A 33 14.11 4.01 -0.16
C GLU A 33 15.00 5.06 0.51
N LYS A 34 16.25 4.74 0.78
CA LYS A 34 17.21 5.72 1.32
C LYS A 34 17.44 6.89 0.38
N SER A 35 17.39 6.62 -0.93
CA SER A 35 17.55 7.67 -1.95
C SER A 35 16.23 8.07 -2.60
N LEU A 36 15.17 7.28 -2.41
CA LEU A 36 13.83 7.51 -2.96
C LEU A 36 12.78 7.60 -1.85
N ASP A 37 13.14 8.25 -0.75
CA ASP A 37 12.34 8.30 0.47
C ASP A 37 10.93 8.89 0.26
N HIS A 38 10.81 9.89 -0.62
CA HIS A 38 9.53 10.53 -0.91
C HIS A 38 8.85 10.01 -2.17
N ASP A 39 9.22 8.81 -2.61
CA ASP A 39 8.62 8.18 -3.77
C ASP A 39 7.41 7.35 -3.34
N PRO A 40 6.17 7.77 -3.70
CA PRO A 40 4.98 7.05 -3.27
C PRO A 40 4.88 5.65 -3.86
N ASP A 41 5.45 5.42 -5.04
CA ASP A 41 5.45 4.08 -5.64
C ASP A 41 6.28 3.10 -4.82
N ILE A 42 7.44 3.55 -4.36
CA ILE A 42 8.33 2.71 -3.54
C ILE A 42 7.68 2.40 -2.19
N SER A 43 7.15 3.41 -1.51
CA SER A 43 6.47 3.18 -0.22
C SER A 43 5.25 2.29 -0.38
N PHE A 44 4.48 2.46 -1.45
CA PHE A 44 3.32 1.62 -1.73
C PHE A 44 3.74 0.16 -1.94
N ILE A 45 4.77 -0.09 -2.73
CA ILE A 45 5.23 -1.46 -3.01
C ILE A 45 5.74 -2.13 -1.73
N ILE A 46 6.56 -1.44 -0.95
CA ILE A 46 7.07 -1.98 0.32
C ILE A 46 5.91 -2.29 1.26
N GLY A 47 4.97 -1.36 1.39
CA GLY A 47 3.78 -1.57 2.23
C GLY A 47 2.95 -2.75 1.77
N THR A 48 2.82 -2.95 0.46
CA THR A 48 2.11 -4.10 -0.11
C THR A 48 2.80 -5.42 0.25
N ILE A 49 4.13 -5.45 0.23
CA ILE A 49 4.88 -6.64 0.65
C ILE A 49 4.58 -6.96 2.12
N TYR A 50 4.62 -5.95 2.99
CA TYR A 50 4.28 -6.15 4.39
C TYR A 50 2.84 -6.62 4.59
N PHE A 51 1.92 -6.14 3.76
CA PHE A 51 0.53 -6.60 3.78
C PHE A 51 0.45 -8.10 3.43
N ILE A 52 1.17 -8.51 2.39
CA ILE A 52 1.18 -9.92 1.94
C ILE A 52 1.74 -10.83 3.02
N ILE A 53 2.82 -10.44 3.69
CA ILE A 53 3.46 -11.27 4.73
C ILE A 53 2.80 -11.13 6.11
N GLY A 54 1.80 -10.26 6.24
CA GLY A 54 0.99 -10.17 7.45
C GLY A 54 1.50 -9.24 8.54
N ASP A 55 2.39 -8.29 8.22
CA ASP A 55 2.84 -7.29 9.18
C ASP A 55 1.95 -6.05 9.11
N ALA A 56 0.89 -6.03 9.92
CA ALA A 56 -0.11 -4.97 9.90
C ALA A 56 0.48 -3.59 10.24
N GLN A 57 1.33 -3.52 11.24
CA GLN A 57 1.90 -2.25 11.70
C GLN A 57 2.75 -1.60 10.60
N LYS A 58 3.61 -2.37 9.97
CA LYS A 58 4.45 -1.86 8.88
C LYS A 58 3.65 -1.55 7.63
N THR A 59 2.61 -2.33 7.35
CA THR A 59 1.68 -2.03 6.26
C THR A 59 1.08 -0.63 6.42
N ILE A 60 0.52 -0.34 7.59
CA ILE A 60 -0.09 0.98 7.85
C ILE A 60 0.95 2.08 7.74
N SER A 61 2.14 1.87 8.31
CA SER A 61 3.21 2.87 8.26
C SER A 61 3.58 3.25 6.81
N TYR A 62 3.73 2.26 5.94
CA TYR A 62 4.10 2.52 4.55
C TYR A 62 2.93 3.06 3.72
N MET A 63 1.70 2.64 3.99
CA MET A 63 0.54 3.22 3.33
C MET A 63 0.35 4.68 3.74
N ASP A 64 0.62 5.01 4.99
CA ASP A 64 0.59 6.41 5.45
C ASP A 64 1.62 7.27 4.73
N LYS A 65 2.83 6.74 4.50
CA LYS A 65 3.85 7.42 3.69
C LYS A 65 3.34 7.68 2.26
N THR A 66 2.71 6.69 1.66
CA THR A 66 2.12 6.82 0.33
C THR A 66 1.06 7.93 0.33
N LEU A 67 0.23 7.95 1.35
CA LEU A 67 -0.89 8.91 1.47
C LEU A 67 -0.45 10.32 1.83
N GLU A 68 0.75 10.51 2.37
CA GLU A 68 1.31 11.85 2.58
C GLU A 68 1.47 12.60 1.25
N ILE A 69 1.73 11.87 0.18
CA ILE A 69 1.92 12.46 -1.15
C ILE A 69 0.64 12.40 -1.97
N GLY A 70 -0.03 11.25 -1.98
CA GLY A 70 -1.30 11.06 -2.65
C GLY A 70 -2.40 10.74 -1.66
N GLN A 71 -2.96 11.75 -0.99
CA GLN A 71 -3.91 11.56 0.12
C GLN A 71 -5.20 10.85 -0.27
N PHE A 72 -5.51 10.78 -1.56
CA PHE A 72 -6.68 10.07 -2.08
C PHE A 72 -6.30 8.87 -2.95
N ASP A 73 -5.12 8.30 -2.72
CA ASP A 73 -4.72 7.07 -3.39
C ASP A 73 -5.63 5.93 -2.94
N ILE A 74 -6.50 5.48 -3.85
CA ILE A 74 -7.53 4.49 -3.53
C ILE A 74 -6.92 3.15 -3.16
N ASP A 75 -5.85 2.74 -3.83
CA ASP A 75 -5.21 1.46 -3.53
C ASP A 75 -4.61 1.45 -2.12
N ALA A 76 -3.95 2.54 -1.73
CA ALA A 76 -3.39 2.68 -0.39
C ALA A 76 -4.49 2.72 0.67
N LEU A 77 -5.56 3.48 0.41
CA LEU A 77 -6.72 3.55 1.32
C LEU A 77 -7.39 2.19 1.47
N SER A 78 -7.51 1.43 0.38
CA SER A 78 -8.13 0.10 0.39
C SER A 78 -7.32 -0.90 1.21
N ILE A 79 -6.00 -0.86 1.10
CA ILE A 79 -5.12 -1.73 1.89
C ILE A 79 -5.21 -1.36 3.37
N LYS A 80 -5.19 -0.07 3.70
CA LYS A 80 -5.38 0.36 5.10
C LYS A 80 -6.71 -0.13 5.65
N ALA A 81 -7.79 0.03 4.87
CA ALA A 81 -9.10 -0.42 5.28
C ALA A 81 -9.12 -1.93 5.54
N SER A 82 -8.45 -2.71 4.70
CA SER A 82 -8.36 -4.16 4.88
C SER A 82 -7.65 -4.54 6.18
N VAL A 83 -6.57 -3.85 6.51
CA VAL A 83 -5.87 -4.06 7.78
C VAL A 83 -6.78 -3.73 8.96
N PHE A 84 -7.46 -2.59 8.91
CA PHE A 84 -8.36 -2.18 10.00
C PHE A 84 -9.58 -3.08 10.14
N LEU A 85 -10.10 -3.62 9.02
CA LEU A 85 -11.15 -4.63 9.07
C LEU A 85 -10.72 -5.87 9.85
N ASN A 86 -9.52 -6.37 9.57
CA ASN A 86 -8.97 -7.51 10.29
C ASN A 86 -8.79 -7.23 11.77
N GLN A 87 -8.52 -5.98 12.13
CA GLN A 87 -8.38 -5.55 13.52
C GLN A 87 -9.70 -5.13 14.16
N ARG A 88 -10.81 -5.18 13.41
CA ARG A 88 -12.15 -4.78 13.82
C ARG A 88 -12.23 -3.32 14.28
N LYS A 89 -11.43 -2.48 13.65
CA LYS A 89 -11.39 -1.03 13.94
C LYS A 89 -12.35 -0.29 13.02
N LYS A 90 -13.64 -0.31 13.37
CA LYS A 90 -14.72 0.26 12.55
C LYS A 90 -14.50 1.71 12.18
N SER A 91 -14.11 2.53 13.14
CA SER A 91 -13.91 3.98 12.96
C SER A 91 -12.91 4.26 11.86
N GLU A 92 -11.76 3.56 11.90
CA GLU A 92 -10.70 3.72 10.93
C GLU A 92 -11.12 3.22 9.54
N VAL A 93 -11.89 2.14 9.49
CA VAL A 93 -12.43 1.64 8.22
C VAL A 93 -13.36 2.69 7.60
N ILE A 94 -14.25 3.26 8.40
CA ILE A 94 -15.20 4.29 7.94
C ILE A 94 -14.45 5.50 7.37
N GLN A 95 -13.39 5.94 8.03
CA GLN A 95 -12.57 7.06 7.56
C GLN A 95 -11.95 6.77 6.18
N CYS A 96 -11.44 5.56 5.98
CA CYS A 96 -10.91 5.15 4.68
C CYS A 96 -12.01 5.15 3.61
N CYS A 97 -13.18 4.63 3.95
CA CYS A 97 -14.32 4.58 3.03
C CYS A 97 -14.79 5.98 2.62
N GLU A 98 -14.83 6.92 3.55
CA GLU A 98 -15.23 8.29 3.27
C GLU A 98 -14.30 8.95 2.24
N LYS A 99 -13.00 8.74 2.40
CA LYS A 99 -12.02 9.28 1.47
C LYS A 99 -12.13 8.66 0.07
N ILE A 100 -12.32 7.35 0.00
CA ILE A 100 -12.52 6.65 -1.28
C ILE A 100 -13.79 7.19 -1.95
N ARG A 101 -14.86 7.33 -1.20
CA ARG A 101 -16.15 7.79 -1.72
C ARG A 101 -16.06 9.20 -2.30
N GLU A 102 -15.27 10.08 -1.71
CA GLU A 102 -15.06 11.42 -2.23
C GLU A 102 -14.50 11.41 -3.65
N VAL A 103 -13.63 10.47 -3.95
CA VAL A 103 -12.96 10.39 -5.25
C VAL A 103 -13.74 9.54 -6.23
N ASP A 104 -14.23 8.40 -5.77
CA ASP A 104 -14.88 7.41 -6.63
C ASP A 104 -15.99 6.69 -5.85
N PRO A 105 -17.19 7.30 -5.79
CA PRO A 105 -18.30 6.73 -5.01
C PRO A 105 -18.80 5.38 -5.49
N LYS A 106 -18.47 5.00 -6.72
CA LYS A 106 -18.85 3.69 -7.30
C LYS A 106 -17.70 2.71 -7.33
N ASN A 107 -16.62 2.99 -6.62
CA ASN A 107 -15.44 2.13 -6.59
C ASN A 107 -15.80 0.73 -6.08
N LYS A 108 -15.30 -0.28 -6.79
CA LYS A 108 -15.58 -1.68 -6.45
C LYS A 108 -15.02 -2.06 -5.09
N ALA A 109 -13.80 -1.61 -4.79
CA ALA A 109 -13.16 -1.89 -3.49
C ALA A 109 -13.95 -1.26 -2.35
N LEU A 110 -14.45 -0.05 -2.53
CA LEU A 110 -15.31 0.61 -1.55
C LEU A 110 -16.51 -0.24 -1.20
N LYS A 111 -17.20 -0.77 -2.21
CA LYS A 111 -18.38 -1.60 -2.02
C LYS A 111 -18.03 -2.87 -1.23
N GLU A 112 -16.95 -3.52 -1.59
CA GLU A 112 -16.49 -4.73 -0.90
C GLU A 112 -16.14 -4.45 0.55
N ILE A 113 -15.45 -3.34 0.82
CA ILE A 113 -15.08 -2.94 2.18
C ILE A 113 -16.33 -2.64 3.01
N GLU A 114 -17.30 -1.94 2.45
CA GLU A 114 -18.56 -1.62 3.13
C GLU A 114 -19.35 -2.87 3.48
N GLU A 115 -19.38 -3.85 2.59
CA GLU A 115 -20.01 -5.14 2.85
C GLU A 115 -19.37 -5.86 4.02
N GLU A 116 -18.03 -5.87 4.07
CA GLU A 116 -17.30 -6.50 5.18
C GLU A 116 -17.48 -5.70 6.49
N LEU A 117 -17.55 -4.38 6.40
CA LEU A 117 -17.77 -3.52 7.56
C LEU A 117 -19.08 -3.86 8.29
N GLU A 118 -20.13 -4.19 7.55
CA GLU A 118 -21.41 -4.56 8.13
C GLU A 118 -21.35 -5.84 8.98
N LYS A 119 -20.36 -6.68 8.74
CA LYS A 119 -20.19 -7.96 9.44
C LYS A 119 -19.43 -7.84 10.77
N ILE A 120 -18.92 -6.67 11.10
CA ILE A 120 -18.13 -6.50 12.33
C ILE A 120 -18.77 -5.55 13.37
#